data_b6ae309c101de20176f1efe38b029f73
#
_entry.id   b6ae309c101de20176f1efe38b029f73
#
_cell.length_a   1.000
_cell.length_b   1.000
_cell.length_c   1.000
_cell.angle_alpha   90.00
_cell.angle_beta   90.00
_cell.angle_gamma   90.00
#
_symmetry.space_group_name_H-M   'P 1'
#
loop_
_entity.id
_entity.type
_entity.pdbx_description
1 polymer ?
#
loop_
_entity_poly.entity_id
_entity_poly.type
_entity_poly.pdbx_seq_one_letter_code
_entity_poly.pdbx_strand_id
1 'polypeptide(L)'
;MNKENKLIPGLPSGFEDRWGKKLILKKKLINIIETNFIKFGFAALETPSFEISENIGSFLADDDSNSMSDVFSFKDGEKNITLRYDLSSPLARFVAQNNQELPLPYKRYQMGDVWRNEKAGNARYRSFLQCDADIVGNVNPAQANAELCNLIASNLLACVLT
;
A
#
# COMPACT_ATOMS: atom_id res chain seq x y z
N MET A 1 -9.39 -17.96 -45.99
CA MET A 1 -8.22 -18.24 -45.14
C MET A 1 -8.40 -17.44 -43.85
N ASN A 2 -8.81 -18.11 -42.76
CA ASN A 2 -8.91 -17.48 -41.44
C ASN A 2 -7.48 -17.18 -40.97
N LYS A 3 -7.15 -15.89 -40.79
CA LYS A 3 -5.95 -15.50 -40.02
C LYS A 3 -6.22 -15.94 -38.59
N GLU A 4 -5.61 -17.03 -38.15
CA GLU A 4 -5.54 -17.35 -36.73
C GLU A 4 -4.96 -16.13 -36.00
N ASN A 5 -5.76 -15.49 -35.17
CA ASN A 5 -5.31 -14.44 -34.27
C ASN A 5 -4.35 -15.07 -33.26
N LYS A 6 -3.07 -15.07 -33.60
CA LYS A 6 -2.01 -15.61 -32.74
C LYS A 6 -1.94 -14.72 -31.51
N LEU A 7 -2.35 -15.23 -30.36
CA LEU A 7 -2.29 -14.50 -29.09
C LEU A 7 -0.83 -14.18 -28.77
N ILE A 8 -0.49 -12.89 -28.69
CA ILE A 8 0.85 -12.46 -28.28
C ILE A 8 0.80 -12.25 -26.76
N PRO A 9 1.52 -13.07 -25.98
CA PRO A 9 1.55 -12.87 -24.54
C PRO A 9 2.22 -11.55 -24.19
N GLY A 10 1.66 -10.83 -23.24
CA GLY A 10 2.20 -9.54 -22.79
C GLY A 10 1.59 -9.12 -21.45
N LEU A 11 2.25 -8.17 -20.80
CA LEU A 11 1.77 -7.55 -19.57
C LEU A 11 1.13 -6.19 -19.88
N PRO A 12 0.15 -5.75 -19.07
CA PRO A 12 -0.30 -4.37 -19.12
C PRO A 12 0.87 -3.40 -18.86
N SER A 13 0.82 -2.22 -19.47
CA SER A 13 1.85 -1.20 -19.26
C SER A 13 1.99 -0.83 -17.79
N GLY A 14 3.20 -0.76 -17.27
CA GLY A 14 3.50 -0.42 -15.88
C GLY A 14 3.37 -1.58 -14.88
N PHE A 15 3.21 -2.80 -15.37
CA PHE A 15 3.24 -4.02 -14.56
C PHE A 15 4.46 -4.86 -14.90
N GLU A 16 4.93 -5.65 -13.94
CA GLU A 16 6.08 -6.54 -14.13
C GLU A 16 5.87 -7.89 -13.45
N ASP A 17 6.41 -8.94 -14.06
CA ASP A 17 6.61 -10.21 -13.38
C ASP A 17 7.89 -10.15 -12.54
N ARG A 18 7.80 -10.62 -11.31
CA ARG A 18 8.93 -10.69 -10.37
C ARG A 18 9.30 -12.14 -10.10
N TRP A 19 10.53 -12.52 -10.42
CA TRP A 19 10.98 -13.89 -10.31
C TRP A 19 12.47 -14.02 -9.99
N GLY A 20 12.90 -15.23 -9.63
CA GLY A 20 14.30 -15.58 -9.42
C GLY A 20 14.94 -14.79 -8.27
N LYS A 21 16.21 -14.42 -8.43
CA LYS A 21 17.03 -13.76 -7.39
C LYS A 21 16.43 -12.43 -6.90
N LYS A 22 15.81 -11.64 -7.80
CA LYS A 22 15.16 -10.37 -7.44
C LYS A 22 14.00 -10.58 -6.45
N LEU A 23 13.17 -11.61 -6.68
CA LEU A 23 12.06 -11.93 -5.79
C LEU A 23 12.56 -12.45 -4.43
N ILE A 24 13.61 -13.26 -4.42
CA ILE A 24 14.23 -13.75 -3.17
C ILE A 24 14.76 -12.57 -2.35
N LEU A 25 15.47 -11.64 -2.98
CA LEU A 25 15.98 -10.44 -2.31
C LEU A 25 14.84 -9.57 -1.76
N LYS A 26 13.78 -9.33 -2.57
CA LYS A 26 12.58 -8.60 -2.11
C LYS A 26 11.99 -9.25 -0.84
N LYS A 27 11.83 -10.57 -0.82
CA LYS A 27 11.29 -11.29 0.35
C LYS A 27 12.20 -11.16 1.58
N LYS A 28 13.52 -11.18 1.40
CA LYS A 28 14.46 -10.94 2.51
C LYS A 28 14.30 -9.54 3.09
N LEU A 29 14.23 -8.49 2.24
CA LEU A 29 14.01 -7.12 2.68
C LEU A 29 12.69 -6.96 3.43
N ILE A 30 11.60 -7.54 2.92
CA ILE A 30 10.29 -7.53 3.58
C ILE A 30 10.40 -8.13 4.99
N ASN A 31 11.05 -9.29 5.14
CA ASN A 31 11.18 -9.97 6.42
C ASN A 31 12.02 -9.15 7.43
N ILE A 32 13.06 -8.46 6.98
CA ILE A 32 13.88 -7.57 7.81
C ILE A 32 13.02 -6.40 8.33
N ILE A 33 12.31 -5.73 7.44
CA ILE A 33 11.46 -4.58 7.75
C ILE A 33 10.35 -5.00 8.73
N GLU A 34 9.68 -6.12 8.46
CA GLU A 34 8.61 -6.66 9.30
C GLU A 34 9.12 -6.99 10.71
N THR A 35 10.28 -7.65 10.80
CA THR A 35 10.91 -7.96 12.09
C THR A 35 11.16 -6.70 12.91
N ASN A 36 11.57 -5.61 12.29
CA ASN A 36 11.78 -4.34 12.97
C ASN A 36 10.45 -3.68 13.39
N PHE A 37 9.43 -3.70 12.55
CA PHE A 37 8.10 -3.20 12.93
C PHE A 37 7.60 -3.89 14.20
N ILE A 38 7.71 -5.21 14.26
CA ILE A 38 7.33 -6.01 15.45
C ILE A 38 8.17 -5.61 16.67
N LYS A 39 9.50 -5.45 16.52
CA LYS A 39 10.39 -5.02 17.63
C LYS A 39 10.01 -3.64 18.19
N PHE A 40 9.52 -2.73 17.36
CA PHE A 40 9.04 -1.41 17.77
C PHE A 40 7.61 -1.43 18.31
N GLY A 41 6.99 -2.61 18.43
CA GLY A 41 5.66 -2.78 18.99
C GLY A 41 4.53 -2.39 18.05
N PHE A 42 4.74 -2.40 16.74
CA PHE A 42 3.69 -2.22 15.77
C PHE A 42 2.95 -3.54 15.52
N ALA A 43 1.63 -3.51 15.55
CA ALA A 43 0.76 -4.64 15.23
C ALA A 43 0.58 -4.78 13.72
N ALA A 44 0.56 -6.02 13.24
CA ALA A 44 0.27 -6.29 11.85
C ALA A 44 -1.19 -5.98 11.50
N LEU A 45 -1.43 -5.35 10.36
CA LEU A 45 -2.75 -5.16 9.78
C LEU A 45 -2.72 -5.59 8.32
N GLU A 46 -3.72 -6.35 7.88
CA GLU A 46 -4.02 -6.60 6.47
C GLU A 46 -5.42 -6.09 6.15
N THR A 47 -5.54 -5.28 5.11
CA THR A 47 -6.81 -4.82 4.57
C THR A 47 -7.02 -5.36 3.17
N PRO A 48 -8.28 -5.52 2.71
CA PRO A 48 -8.56 -5.96 1.34
C PRO A 48 -7.87 -5.07 0.30
N SER A 49 -7.53 -5.67 -0.84
CA SER A 49 -7.00 -4.93 -1.99
C SER A 49 -8.04 -4.06 -2.69
N PHE A 50 -9.31 -4.32 -2.42
CA PHE A 50 -10.46 -3.63 -2.98
C PHE A 50 -11.15 -2.80 -1.91
N GLU A 51 -11.51 -1.58 -2.25
CA GLU A 51 -12.28 -0.67 -1.41
C GLU A 51 -13.51 -0.17 -2.19
N ILE A 52 -14.56 0.18 -1.46
CA ILE A 52 -15.71 0.89 -2.06
C ILE A 52 -15.22 2.28 -2.48
N SER A 53 -15.48 2.67 -3.73
CA SER A 53 -14.94 3.91 -4.30
C SER A 53 -15.30 5.16 -3.50
N GLU A 54 -16.49 5.19 -2.92
CA GLU A 54 -16.98 6.29 -2.07
C GLU A 54 -16.13 6.48 -0.80
N ASN A 55 -15.51 5.42 -0.28
CA ASN A 55 -14.64 5.50 0.90
C ASN A 55 -13.30 6.19 0.59
N ILE A 56 -12.89 6.18 -0.67
CA ILE A 56 -11.61 6.76 -1.12
C ILE A 56 -11.82 8.18 -1.65
N GLY A 57 -13.00 8.46 -2.22
CA GLY A 57 -13.28 9.62 -3.06
C GLY A 57 -13.06 11.00 -2.40
N SER A 58 -13.33 11.15 -1.11
CA SER A 58 -13.14 12.44 -0.44
C SER A 58 -11.67 12.78 -0.18
N PHE A 59 -10.80 11.79 -0.13
CA PHE A 59 -9.37 11.99 0.14
C PHE A 59 -8.58 12.40 -1.11
N LEU A 60 -9.08 12.01 -2.30
CA LEU A 60 -8.46 12.34 -3.57
C LEU A 60 -9.07 13.59 -4.24
N ALA A 61 -10.12 14.18 -3.64
CA ALA A 61 -10.96 15.20 -4.29
C ALA A 61 -10.46 16.65 -4.13
N ASP A 62 -9.38 16.90 -3.39
CA ASP A 62 -8.93 18.27 -3.08
C ASP A 62 -8.07 18.93 -4.17
N ASP A 63 -7.84 18.28 -5.29
CA ASP A 63 -7.13 18.89 -6.42
C ASP A 63 -8.03 18.87 -7.67
N ASP A 64 -8.20 20.01 -8.32
CA ASP A 64 -9.00 20.24 -9.55
C ASP A 64 -8.57 19.41 -10.77
N SER A 65 -7.56 18.54 -10.61
CA SER A 65 -7.11 17.57 -11.57
C SER A 65 -7.68 16.18 -11.29
N ASN A 66 -8.78 15.81 -11.94
CA ASN A 66 -9.29 14.44 -12.22
C ASN A 66 -8.70 13.29 -11.35
N SER A 67 -8.75 13.41 -10.04
CA SER A 67 -8.16 12.44 -9.09
C SER A 67 -8.72 11.02 -9.25
N MET A 68 -9.96 10.87 -9.71
CA MET A 68 -10.55 9.56 -10.03
C MET A 68 -9.96 8.89 -11.27
N SER A 69 -9.23 9.61 -12.12
CA SER A 69 -8.54 9.03 -13.28
C SER A 69 -7.31 8.21 -12.89
N ASP A 70 -6.76 8.47 -11.71
CA ASP A 70 -5.52 7.84 -11.23
C ASP A 70 -5.77 6.56 -10.41
N VAL A 71 -7.03 6.14 -10.28
CA VAL A 71 -7.42 4.90 -9.60
C VAL A 71 -7.90 3.85 -10.60
N PHE A 72 -7.56 2.61 -10.35
CA PHE A 72 -8.18 1.48 -11.06
C PHE A 72 -9.52 1.17 -10.42
N SER A 73 -10.59 1.32 -11.17
CA SER A 73 -11.95 1.06 -10.70
C SER A 73 -12.74 0.16 -11.66
N PHE A 74 -13.71 -0.54 -11.12
CA PHE A 74 -14.64 -1.39 -11.87
C PHE A 74 -15.99 -1.44 -11.14
N LYS A 75 -17.01 -1.96 -11.81
CA LYS A 75 -18.33 -2.18 -11.22
C LYS A 75 -18.48 -3.60 -10.70
N ASP A 76 -18.99 -3.72 -9.47
CA ASP A 76 -19.49 -4.96 -8.88
C ASP A 76 -20.98 -4.77 -8.54
N GLY A 77 -21.84 -5.21 -9.44
CA GLY A 77 -23.26 -4.89 -9.41
C GLY A 77 -23.51 -3.38 -9.54
N GLU A 78 -24.17 -2.79 -8.56
CA GLU A 78 -24.43 -1.35 -8.50
C GLU A 78 -23.31 -0.54 -7.84
N LYS A 79 -22.32 -1.21 -7.20
CA LYS A 79 -21.24 -0.56 -6.47
C LYS A 79 -20.05 -0.31 -7.37
N ASN A 80 -19.42 0.85 -7.20
CA ASN A 80 -18.11 1.12 -7.76
C ASN A 80 -17.05 0.63 -6.75
N ILE A 81 -16.15 -0.20 -7.24
CA ILE A 81 -15.04 -0.77 -6.47
C ILE A 81 -13.74 -0.26 -7.06
N THR A 82 -12.78 0.08 -6.21
CA THR A 82 -11.44 0.51 -6.61
C THR A 82 -10.36 -0.39 -6.02
N LEU A 83 -9.28 -0.57 -6.75
CA LEU A 83 -8.04 -1.06 -6.17
C LEU A 83 -7.46 0.03 -5.26
N ARG A 84 -7.00 -0.35 -4.07
CA ARG A 84 -6.42 0.59 -3.10
C ARG A 84 -5.22 1.32 -3.71
N TYR A 85 -5.25 2.64 -3.61
CA TYR A 85 -4.20 3.54 -4.10
C TYR A 85 -3.04 3.67 -3.12
N ASP A 86 -3.32 3.51 -1.83
CA ASP A 86 -2.42 3.56 -0.69
C ASP A 86 -2.86 2.55 0.40
N LEU A 87 -2.20 2.59 1.54
CA LEU A 87 -2.57 1.80 2.72
C LEU A 87 -3.17 2.66 3.85
N SER A 88 -3.22 3.98 3.68
CA SER A 88 -3.74 4.93 4.67
C SER A 88 -5.26 5.05 4.61
N SER A 89 -5.86 5.12 3.41
CA SER A 89 -7.32 5.13 3.27
C SER A 89 -7.98 3.88 3.83
N PRO A 90 -7.49 2.65 3.54
CA PRO A 90 -7.98 1.43 4.18
C PRO A 90 -7.80 1.43 5.71
N LEU A 91 -6.70 2.01 6.22
CA LEU A 91 -6.51 2.17 7.66
C LEU A 91 -7.57 3.08 8.27
N ALA A 92 -7.83 4.24 7.67
CA ALA A 92 -8.83 5.18 8.15
C ALA A 92 -10.21 4.52 8.27
N ARG A 93 -10.63 3.77 7.23
CA ARG A 93 -11.86 2.98 7.25
C ARG A 93 -11.85 1.93 8.37
N PHE A 94 -10.75 1.17 8.49
CA PHE A 94 -10.61 0.13 9.52
C PHE A 94 -10.73 0.71 10.92
N VAL A 95 -10.05 1.81 11.20
CA VAL A 95 -10.10 2.50 12.49
C VAL A 95 -11.50 3.03 12.77
N ALA A 96 -12.17 3.63 11.78
CA ALA A 96 -13.55 4.11 11.94
C ALA A 96 -14.54 2.99 12.28
N GLN A 97 -14.36 1.81 11.69
CA GLN A 97 -15.22 0.65 11.91
C GLN A 97 -14.97 -0.03 13.27
N ASN A 98 -13.75 0.05 13.80
CA ASN A 98 -13.32 -0.73 14.98
C ASN A 98 -12.85 0.18 16.13
N ASN A 99 -13.20 1.47 16.13
CA ASN A 99 -12.68 2.46 17.08
C ASN A 99 -12.94 2.15 18.55
N GLN A 100 -13.97 1.37 18.86
CA GLN A 100 -14.32 0.99 20.23
C GLN A 100 -13.51 -0.22 20.75
N GLU A 101 -12.94 -1.01 19.85
CA GLU A 101 -12.20 -2.24 20.15
C GLU A 101 -10.68 -2.05 20.08
N LEU A 102 -10.23 -1.02 19.35
CA LEU A 102 -8.81 -0.77 19.14
C LEU A 102 -8.15 -0.16 20.38
N PRO A 103 -7.05 -0.76 20.88
CA PRO A 103 -6.25 -0.14 21.94
C PRO A 103 -5.61 1.16 21.43
N LEU A 104 -5.79 2.28 22.11
CA LEU A 104 -5.16 3.56 21.76
C LEU A 104 -3.98 3.87 22.68
N PRO A 105 -2.87 4.40 22.16
CA PRO A 105 -2.61 4.62 20.75
C PRO A 105 -2.44 3.32 19.97
N TYR A 106 -3.08 3.21 18.82
CA TYR A 106 -2.96 2.08 17.93
C TYR A 106 -1.76 2.28 17.01
N LYS A 107 -0.75 1.44 17.19
CA LYS A 107 0.47 1.38 16.35
C LYS A 107 0.31 0.20 15.40
N ARG A 108 0.23 0.45 14.11
CA ARG A 108 0.09 -0.61 13.11
C ARG A 108 1.17 -0.53 12.04
N TYR A 109 1.53 -1.66 11.47
CA TYR A 109 2.21 -1.71 10.18
C TYR A 109 1.39 -2.52 9.18
N GLN A 110 1.55 -2.21 7.91
CA GLN A 110 1.01 -2.99 6.80
C GLN A 110 1.99 -2.99 5.65
N MET A 111 2.14 -4.15 5.02
CA MET A 111 2.87 -4.29 3.77
C MET A 111 1.92 -4.85 2.73
N GLY A 112 1.85 -4.21 1.58
CA GLY A 112 0.94 -4.66 0.54
C GLY A 112 1.15 -3.93 -0.77
N ASP A 113 0.78 -4.59 -1.85
CA ASP A 113 0.79 -3.93 -3.15
C ASP A 113 -0.32 -2.89 -3.22
N VAL A 114 -0.01 -1.76 -3.86
CA VAL A 114 -0.95 -0.68 -4.18
C VAL A 114 -0.94 -0.45 -5.68
N TRP A 115 -1.99 0.18 -6.19
CA TRP A 115 -2.22 0.33 -7.62
C TRP A 115 -2.54 1.79 -7.96
N ARG A 116 -1.76 2.36 -8.90
CA ARG A 116 -1.94 3.73 -9.37
C ARG A 116 -2.08 3.74 -10.88
N ASN A 117 -3.18 4.30 -11.38
CA ASN A 117 -3.47 4.38 -12.81
C ASN A 117 -2.74 5.56 -13.48
N GLU A 118 -1.56 5.89 -13.00
CA GLU A 118 -0.72 6.94 -13.54
C GLU A 118 0.01 6.49 -14.82
N LYS A 119 0.55 7.45 -15.56
CA LYS A 119 1.36 7.14 -16.74
C LYS A 119 2.61 6.39 -16.31
N ALA A 120 2.76 5.16 -16.82
CA ALA A 120 3.97 4.37 -16.60
C ALA A 120 5.21 5.06 -17.19
N GLY A 121 6.35 4.94 -16.49
CA GLY A 121 7.63 5.52 -16.91
C GLY A 121 8.82 4.69 -16.43
N ASN A 122 10.03 5.19 -16.67
CA ASN A 122 11.22 4.51 -16.20
C ASN A 122 11.22 4.48 -14.65
N ALA A 123 11.28 3.25 -14.07
CA ALA A 123 11.17 2.99 -12.64
C ALA A 123 9.84 3.45 -11.99
N ARG A 124 8.82 3.80 -12.77
CA ARG A 124 7.49 4.17 -12.29
C ARG A 124 6.48 3.10 -12.68
N TYR A 125 6.26 2.19 -11.75
CA TYR A 125 5.31 1.10 -11.90
C TYR A 125 3.90 1.53 -11.48
N ARG A 126 2.89 0.90 -12.09
CA ARG A 126 1.47 1.09 -11.74
C ARG A 126 1.02 0.14 -10.62
N SER A 127 1.84 -0.84 -10.26
CA SER A 127 1.68 -1.68 -9.08
C SER A 127 3.02 -1.82 -8.38
N PHE A 128 3.06 -1.52 -7.07
CA PHE A 128 4.27 -1.62 -6.27
C PHE A 128 3.93 -1.89 -4.79
N LEU A 129 4.90 -2.43 -4.07
CA LEU A 129 4.78 -2.70 -2.65
C LEU A 129 4.96 -1.40 -1.84
N GLN A 130 4.01 -1.09 -0.96
CA GLN A 130 4.19 -0.15 0.13
C GLN A 130 4.47 -0.88 1.45
N CYS A 131 5.24 -0.24 2.32
CA CYS A 131 5.50 -0.67 3.70
C CYS A 131 5.22 0.53 4.60
N ASP A 132 4.06 0.53 5.22
CA ASP A 132 3.56 1.65 6.01
C ASP A 132 3.55 1.32 7.51
N ALA A 133 3.89 2.31 8.33
CA ALA A 133 3.74 2.26 9.77
C ALA A 133 3.08 3.53 10.27
N ASP A 134 2.01 3.39 11.04
CA ASP A 134 1.21 4.52 11.54
C ASP A 134 0.94 4.39 13.03
N ILE A 135 0.76 5.55 13.67
CA ILE A 135 0.33 5.68 15.05
C ILE A 135 -0.96 6.49 15.08
N VAL A 136 -2.05 5.86 15.47
CA VAL A 136 -3.38 6.48 15.51
C VAL A 136 -3.81 6.67 16.96
N GLY A 137 -4.26 7.87 17.31
CA GLY A 137 -4.76 8.18 18.66
C GLY A 137 -4.27 9.54 19.16
N ASN A 138 -4.60 9.84 20.40
CA ASN A 138 -4.14 11.07 21.05
C ASN A 138 -2.72 10.87 21.59
N VAL A 139 -1.73 11.24 20.78
CA VAL A 139 -0.30 11.13 21.08
C VAL A 139 0.39 12.49 20.92
N ASN A 140 1.53 12.67 21.58
CA ASN A 140 2.40 13.81 21.30
C ASN A 140 3.01 13.65 19.90
N PRO A 141 2.72 14.55 18.94
CA PRO A 141 3.21 14.39 17.55
C PRO A 141 4.74 14.34 17.44
N ALA A 142 5.45 15.10 18.27
CA ALA A 142 6.91 15.12 18.23
C ALA A 142 7.50 13.76 18.68
N GLN A 143 6.92 13.12 19.69
CA GLN A 143 7.35 11.80 20.15
C GLN A 143 7.02 10.73 19.10
N ALA A 144 5.81 10.75 18.53
CA ALA A 144 5.40 9.82 17.50
C ALA A 144 6.31 9.94 16.25
N ASN A 145 6.59 11.15 15.81
CA ASN A 145 7.49 11.39 14.67
C ASN A 145 8.92 10.92 14.97
N ALA A 146 9.45 11.16 16.16
CA ALA A 146 10.78 10.70 16.57
C ALA A 146 10.85 9.16 16.58
N GLU A 147 9.80 8.48 17.04
CA GLU A 147 9.70 7.02 17.01
C GLU A 147 9.70 6.49 15.57
N LEU A 148 8.89 7.07 14.68
CA LEU A 148 8.84 6.69 13.27
C LEU A 148 10.18 6.95 12.56
N CYS A 149 10.84 8.07 12.82
CA CYS A 149 12.19 8.33 12.29
C CYS A 149 13.21 7.28 12.76
N ASN A 150 13.18 6.91 14.04
CA ASN A 150 14.05 5.87 14.57
C ASN A 150 13.76 4.50 13.96
N LEU A 151 12.50 4.15 13.79
CA LEU A 151 12.07 2.93 13.09
C LEU A 151 12.59 2.87 11.66
N ILE A 152 12.45 3.98 10.89
CA ILE A 152 12.95 4.05 9.51
C ILE A 152 14.47 3.91 9.48
N ALA A 153 15.19 4.63 10.35
CA ALA A 153 16.64 4.53 10.44
C ALA A 153 17.11 3.10 10.77
N SER A 154 16.42 2.44 11.72
CA SER A 154 16.70 1.05 12.09
C SER A 154 16.45 0.09 10.92
N ASN A 155 15.40 0.29 10.14
CA ASN A 155 15.13 -0.50 8.93
C ASN A 155 16.23 -0.34 7.88
N LEU A 156 16.65 0.91 7.61
CA LEU A 156 17.70 1.18 6.63
C LEU A 156 19.03 0.54 7.06
N LEU A 157 19.42 0.70 8.32
CA LEU A 157 20.63 0.06 8.86
C LEU A 157 20.58 -1.47 8.75
N ALA A 158 19.47 -2.09 9.14
CA ALA A 158 19.30 -3.53 9.04
C ALA A 158 19.37 -4.03 7.59
N CYS A 159 18.84 -3.28 6.62
CA CYS A 159 18.90 -3.63 5.20
C CYS A 159 20.30 -3.48 4.59
N VAL A 160 21.15 -2.58 5.12
CA VAL A 160 22.53 -2.35 4.62
C VAL A 160 23.51 -3.39 5.18
N LEU A 161 23.25 -3.89 6.39
CA LEU A 161 24.15 -4.82 7.10
C LEU A 161 23.91 -6.30 6.76
N THR A 162 22.95 -6.61 5.86
CA THR A 162 22.53 -7.96 5.46
C THR A 162 22.83 -8.23 3.99
#